data_658523abb23edc70ad923b3ac4a68aae
#
_entry.id   658523abb23edc70ad923b3ac4a68aae
#
_cell.length_a   1.000
_cell.length_b   1.000
_cell.length_c   1.000
_cell.angle_alpha   90.00
_cell.angle_beta   90.00
_cell.angle_gamma   90.00
#
_symmetry.space_group_name_H-M   'P 1'
#
loop_
_entity.id
_entity.type
_entity.pdbx_description
1 polymer ?
#
loop_
_entity_poly.entity_id
_entity_poly.type
_entity_poly.pdbx_seq_one_letter_code
_entity_poly.pdbx_strand_id
1 'polypeptide(L)'
;MDDRDRAAESYPEIAPAQRASAHLLALRRFWWMVVGAAALTASLAYVSSSSQVKLYDASAKVLLSNAEPANLLQHLTPASSPDPERDLNTELALVKLDAVARRVHEQLSMPASVSTLQILRGLSVAPQGTSNLVAITDRDRSPVLAAAIANAFARQYVILRRQEAQAAYRTAAQQAELQLARVGREERQGAHVLALRQQLQQLEIAGALQTGGAQLVDPATVPTTPASPRPKFAAAVGAFAGLLIGALLAIATGAAGAADRRWAAAAAGTHSTNGRAEVAASSVAAAEVLGDERPQHFPPSRAAAAEREP
;
A
#
# COMPACT_ATOMS: atom_id res chain seq x y z
N MET A 1 -20.06 47.37 48.25
CA MET A 1 -20.39 46.92 46.93
C MET A 1 -19.29 47.40 46.00
N ASP A 2 -18.31 46.70 45.57
CA ASP A 2 -17.95 45.28 45.75
C ASP A 2 -16.50 45.17 45.22
N ASP A 3 -15.54 44.99 46.11
CA ASP A 3 -14.10 44.94 45.79
C ASP A 3 -13.62 43.49 45.70
N ARG A 4 -14.56 42.54 45.43
CA ARG A 4 -14.28 41.08 45.40
C ARG A 4 -14.14 40.48 44.01
N ASP A 5 -14.33 41.24 42.92
CA ASP A 5 -14.32 40.70 41.55
C ASP A 5 -13.04 40.99 40.75
N ARG A 6 -11.96 41.49 41.37
CA ARG A 6 -10.68 41.76 40.67
C ARG A 6 -9.58 40.75 40.91
N ALA A 7 -9.89 39.64 41.57
CA ALA A 7 -8.94 38.56 41.77
C ALA A 7 -9.22 37.36 40.86
N ALA A 8 -9.82 37.57 39.68
CA ALA A 8 -9.91 36.54 38.65
C ALA A 8 -8.56 36.44 37.91
N GLU A 9 -7.71 35.59 38.43
CA GLU A 9 -6.75 34.68 37.78
C GLU A 9 -6.32 35.08 36.37
N SER A 10 -5.26 35.86 36.30
CA SER A 10 -4.40 35.88 35.11
C SER A 10 -3.56 34.58 35.06
N TYR A 11 -4.15 33.48 34.61
CA TYR A 11 -3.37 32.34 34.14
C TYR A 11 -2.57 32.81 32.92
N PRO A 12 -1.26 32.69 32.91
CA PRO A 12 -0.48 33.03 31.72
C PRO A 12 -0.87 32.05 30.64
N GLU A 13 -1.70 32.48 29.69
CA GLU A 13 -2.00 31.77 28.46
C GLU A 13 -0.67 31.65 27.68
N ILE A 14 -0.02 30.50 27.82
CA ILE A 14 1.25 30.21 27.10
C ILE A 14 0.89 30.18 25.63
N ALA A 15 1.22 31.25 24.91
CA ALA A 15 0.94 31.45 23.50
C ALA A 15 1.39 30.18 22.69
N PRO A 16 0.54 29.69 21.77
CA PRO A 16 0.82 28.47 20.99
C PRO A 16 2.15 28.53 20.20
N ALA A 17 2.61 29.72 19.86
CA ALA A 17 3.88 29.95 19.20
C ALA A 17 5.12 29.57 20.03
N GLN A 18 5.07 29.66 21.36
CA GLN A 18 6.18 29.27 22.24
C GLN A 18 6.32 27.74 22.40
N ARG A 19 5.23 26.99 22.22
CA ARG A 19 5.28 25.51 22.25
C ARG A 19 5.89 24.96 20.96
N ALA A 20 5.57 25.56 19.80
CA ALA A 20 6.12 25.16 18.51
C ALA A 20 7.65 25.34 18.44
N SER A 21 8.19 26.43 18.99
CA SER A 21 9.63 26.69 19.01
C SER A 21 10.39 25.72 19.92
N ALA A 22 9.80 25.28 21.05
CA ALA A 22 10.41 24.32 21.94
C ALA A 22 10.56 22.93 21.30
N HIS A 23 9.57 22.50 20.50
CA HIS A 23 9.62 21.22 19.76
C HIS A 23 10.66 21.23 18.64
N LEU A 24 10.81 22.35 17.93
CA LEU A 24 11.84 22.52 16.89
C LEU A 24 13.27 22.50 17.48
N LEU A 25 13.47 23.08 18.64
CA LEU A 25 14.76 23.04 19.33
C LEU A 25 15.10 21.63 19.85
N ALA A 26 14.10 20.89 20.36
CA ALA A 26 14.26 19.51 20.76
C ALA A 26 14.63 18.61 19.58
N LEU A 27 13.94 18.78 18.44
CA LEU A 27 14.21 18.04 17.21
C LEU A 27 15.62 18.32 16.69
N ARG A 28 16.07 19.59 16.68
CA ARG A 28 17.43 19.98 16.29
C ARG A 28 18.51 19.45 17.21
N ARG A 29 18.25 19.35 18.52
CA ARG A 29 19.19 18.79 19.51
C ARG A 29 19.33 17.29 19.41
N PHE A 30 18.21 16.56 19.11
CA PHE A 30 18.16 15.11 19.07
C PHE A 30 18.03 14.56 17.64
N TRP A 31 18.42 15.33 16.62
CA TRP A 31 18.31 14.94 15.21
C TRP A 31 18.98 13.60 14.91
N TRP A 32 20.10 13.31 15.58
CA TRP A 32 20.82 12.04 15.45
C TRP A 32 19.99 10.83 15.93
N MET A 33 19.14 11.00 16.96
CA MET A 33 18.22 9.95 17.40
C MET A 33 17.15 9.70 16.34
N VAL A 34 16.63 10.74 15.69
CA VAL A 34 15.65 10.62 14.62
C VAL A 34 16.26 9.90 13.42
N VAL A 35 17.47 10.30 13.02
CA VAL A 35 18.20 9.64 11.93
C VAL A 35 18.57 8.21 12.29
N GLY A 36 19.02 7.97 13.52
CA GLY A 36 19.33 6.63 14.03
C GLY A 36 18.10 5.70 14.02
N ALA A 37 16.95 6.19 14.49
CA ALA A 37 15.71 5.43 14.45
C ALA A 37 15.27 5.14 13.01
N ALA A 38 15.35 6.13 12.11
CA ALA A 38 15.04 5.96 10.70
C ALA A 38 15.96 4.94 10.01
N ALA A 39 17.26 5.01 10.27
CA ALA A 39 18.23 4.07 9.72
C ALA A 39 18.02 2.64 10.24
N LEU A 40 17.73 2.49 11.54
CA LEU A 40 17.47 1.18 12.16
C LEU A 40 16.21 0.54 11.58
N THR A 41 15.11 1.26 11.55
CA THR A 41 13.84 0.74 11.01
C THR A 41 13.91 0.48 9.50
N ALA A 42 14.60 1.34 8.73
CA ALA A 42 14.85 1.12 7.30
C ALA A 42 15.68 -0.14 7.05
N SER A 43 16.76 -0.34 7.84
CA SER A 43 17.62 -1.54 7.75
C SER A 43 16.85 -2.81 8.10
N LEU A 44 16.05 -2.77 9.16
CA LEU A 44 15.23 -3.90 9.58
C LEU A 44 14.17 -4.25 8.53
N ALA A 45 13.50 -3.25 7.97
CA ALA A 45 12.53 -3.42 6.89
C ALA A 45 13.19 -3.95 5.61
N TYR A 46 14.38 -3.47 5.26
CA TYR A 46 15.14 -3.95 4.12
C TYR A 46 15.53 -5.43 4.28
N VAL A 47 16.13 -5.81 5.41
CA VAL A 47 16.56 -7.18 5.69
C VAL A 47 15.35 -8.12 5.73
N SER A 48 14.28 -7.75 6.43
CA SER A 48 13.05 -8.53 6.49
C SER A 48 12.44 -8.74 5.11
N SER A 49 12.39 -7.69 4.28
CA SER A 49 11.87 -7.79 2.91
C SER A 49 12.77 -8.61 2.00
N SER A 50 14.10 -8.46 2.11
CA SER A 50 15.05 -9.18 1.24
C SER A 50 15.14 -10.69 1.53
N SER A 51 14.77 -11.12 2.74
CA SER A 51 14.73 -12.54 3.13
C SER A 51 13.47 -13.27 2.68
N GLN A 52 12.46 -12.56 2.15
CA GLN A 52 11.25 -13.17 1.62
C GLN A 52 11.50 -13.89 0.30
N VAL A 53 10.68 -14.91 0.02
CA VAL A 53 10.74 -15.67 -1.22
C VAL A 53 10.47 -14.77 -2.42
N LYS A 54 11.34 -14.82 -3.42
CA LYS A 54 11.18 -14.07 -4.66
C LYS A 54 10.03 -14.64 -5.46
N LEU A 55 9.14 -13.79 -5.92
CA LEU A 55 8.01 -14.13 -6.79
C LEU A 55 8.14 -13.34 -8.09
N TYR A 56 7.84 -14.01 -9.20
CA TYR A 56 7.94 -13.48 -10.55
C TYR A 56 6.55 -13.41 -11.16
N ASP A 57 6.21 -12.27 -11.74
CA ASP A 57 4.95 -12.06 -12.45
C ASP A 57 5.22 -12.13 -13.96
N ALA A 58 4.53 -13.02 -14.65
CA ALA A 58 4.55 -13.11 -16.11
C ALA A 58 3.15 -12.87 -16.65
N SER A 59 3.01 -12.03 -17.67
CA SER A 59 1.72 -11.60 -18.21
C SER A 59 1.62 -11.88 -19.70
N ALA A 60 0.55 -12.60 -20.10
CA ALA A 60 0.13 -12.78 -21.48
C ALA A 60 -1.08 -11.87 -21.77
N LYS A 61 -1.16 -11.31 -22.98
CA LYS A 61 -2.26 -10.40 -23.34
C LYS A 61 -3.12 -11.03 -24.43
N VAL A 62 -4.42 -11.05 -24.18
CA VAL A 62 -5.44 -11.55 -25.11
C VAL A 62 -6.30 -10.39 -25.53
N LEU A 63 -6.47 -10.21 -26.84
CA LEU A 63 -7.42 -9.27 -27.43
C LEU A 63 -8.79 -9.95 -27.52
N LEU A 64 -9.82 -9.30 -26.97
CA LEU A 64 -11.20 -9.69 -27.12
C LEU A 64 -11.83 -8.84 -28.23
N SER A 65 -12.47 -9.46 -29.19
CA SER A 65 -13.13 -8.77 -30.29
C SER A 65 -14.57 -9.29 -30.45
N ASN A 66 -15.50 -8.39 -30.41
CA ASN A 66 -16.93 -8.72 -30.72
C ASN A 66 -17.22 -8.73 -32.23
N ALA A 67 -16.23 -8.34 -33.06
CA ALA A 67 -16.35 -8.36 -34.51
C ALA A 67 -16.04 -9.76 -35.01
N GLU A 68 -17.07 -10.63 -35.07
CA GLU A 68 -16.95 -11.96 -35.62
C GLU A 68 -17.25 -11.92 -37.13
N PRO A 69 -16.40 -12.57 -37.95
CA PRO A 69 -16.62 -12.61 -39.41
C PRO A 69 -17.99 -13.18 -39.82
N ALA A 70 -18.54 -14.08 -39.02
CA ALA A 70 -19.85 -14.68 -39.27
C ALA A 70 -21.01 -13.65 -39.17
N ASN A 71 -20.90 -12.64 -38.30
CA ASN A 71 -21.88 -11.58 -38.16
C ASN A 71 -21.92 -10.67 -39.41
N LEU A 72 -20.75 -10.49 -40.04
CA LEU A 72 -20.65 -9.72 -41.29
C LEU A 72 -21.36 -10.42 -42.46
N LEU A 73 -21.32 -11.76 -42.52
CA LEU A 73 -22.00 -12.53 -43.56
C LEU A 73 -23.51 -12.54 -43.38
N GLN A 74 -24.00 -12.41 -42.17
CA GLN A 74 -25.44 -12.40 -41.87
C GLN A 74 -26.05 -11.01 -41.84
N HIS A 75 -25.30 -9.94 -42.15
CA HIS A 75 -25.71 -8.54 -42.03
C HIS A 75 -26.30 -8.20 -40.67
N LEU A 76 -25.93 -8.98 -39.65
CA LEU A 76 -26.29 -8.73 -38.28
C LEU A 76 -25.33 -7.68 -37.71
N THR A 77 -25.86 -6.53 -37.35
CA THR A 77 -25.10 -5.58 -36.54
C THR A 77 -24.76 -6.27 -35.22
N PRO A 78 -23.50 -6.25 -34.77
CA PRO A 78 -23.18 -6.76 -33.45
C PRO A 78 -24.07 -6.03 -32.46
N ALA A 79 -24.84 -6.77 -31.68
CA ALA A 79 -25.60 -6.19 -30.59
C ALA A 79 -24.56 -5.61 -29.61
N SER A 80 -24.49 -4.27 -29.59
CA SER A 80 -23.73 -3.60 -28.55
C SER A 80 -24.41 -3.94 -27.23
N SER A 81 -23.68 -4.64 -26.36
CA SER A 81 -24.18 -4.92 -25.02
C SER A 81 -24.51 -3.62 -24.30
N PRO A 82 -25.65 -3.53 -23.63
CA PRO A 82 -26.03 -2.35 -22.87
C PRO A 82 -25.09 -2.11 -21.67
N ASP A 83 -24.26 -3.09 -21.28
CA ASP A 83 -23.33 -3.01 -20.15
C ASP A 83 -22.00 -3.72 -20.50
N PRO A 84 -21.05 -3.00 -21.15
CA PRO A 84 -19.78 -3.57 -21.56
C PRO A 84 -18.88 -3.98 -20.36
N GLU A 85 -19.05 -3.38 -19.19
CA GLU A 85 -18.28 -3.76 -18.00
C GLU A 85 -18.74 -5.11 -17.43
N ARG A 86 -20.04 -5.38 -17.49
CA ARG A 86 -20.60 -6.67 -17.07
C ARG A 86 -20.13 -7.80 -17.97
N ASP A 87 -20.06 -7.55 -19.28
CA ASP A 87 -19.57 -8.52 -20.26
C ASP A 87 -18.10 -8.85 -19.99
N LEU A 88 -17.26 -7.82 -19.80
CA LEU A 88 -15.86 -8.01 -19.44
C LEU A 88 -15.69 -8.82 -18.14
N ASN A 89 -16.45 -8.52 -17.11
CA ASN A 89 -16.38 -9.26 -15.85
C ASN A 89 -16.77 -10.74 -16.01
N THR A 90 -17.75 -11.03 -16.86
CA THR A 90 -18.14 -12.41 -17.20
C THR A 90 -16.99 -13.11 -17.94
N GLU A 91 -16.40 -12.44 -18.93
CA GLU A 91 -15.25 -12.96 -19.68
C GLU A 91 -14.04 -13.24 -18.78
N LEU A 92 -13.74 -12.34 -17.85
CA LEU A 92 -12.66 -12.53 -16.88
C LEU A 92 -12.90 -13.75 -15.96
N ALA A 93 -14.16 -14.01 -15.61
CA ALA A 93 -14.55 -15.19 -14.83
C ALA A 93 -14.35 -16.49 -15.62
N LEU A 94 -14.61 -16.49 -16.93
CA LEU A 94 -14.41 -17.65 -17.80
C LEU A 94 -12.95 -18.10 -17.85
N VAL A 95 -12.00 -17.18 -17.83
CA VAL A 95 -10.56 -17.52 -17.81
C VAL A 95 -10.18 -18.32 -16.55
N LYS A 96 -10.82 -18.00 -15.41
CA LYS A 96 -10.56 -18.65 -14.11
C LYS A 96 -11.38 -19.92 -13.89
N LEU A 97 -12.02 -20.48 -14.91
CA LEU A 97 -12.74 -21.72 -14.76
C LEU A 97 -11.81 -22.90 -14.40
N ASP A 98 -12.27 -23.71 -13.46
CA ASP A 98 -11.55 -24.93 -13.05
C ASP A 98 -11.27 -25.88 -14.24
N ALA A 99 -12.15 -25.87 -15.24
CA ALA A 99 -11.97 -26.64 -16.49
C ALA A 99 -10.73 -26.17 -17.27
N VAL A 100 -10.47 -24.86 -17.34
CA VAL A 100 -9.28 -24.30 -17.98
C VAL A 100 -8.04 -24.66 -17.17
N ALA A 101 -8.11 -24.52 -15.85
CA ALA A 101 -6.99 -24.85 -14.96
C ALA A 101 -6.59 -26.33 -15.04
N ARG A 102 -7.56 -27.26 -15.14
CA ARG A 102 -7.27 -28.70 -15.37
C ARG A 102 -6.55 -28.93 -16.68
N ARG A 103 -6.99 -28.35 -17.77
CA ARG A 103 -6.33 -28.49 -19.09
C ARG A 103 -4.91 -27.92 -19.07
N VAL A 104 -4.69 -26.81 -18.38
CA VAL A 104 -3.36 -26.24 -18.20
C VAL A 104 -2.47 -27.16 -17.36
N HIS A 105 -2.99 -27.73 -16.27
CA HIS A 105 -2.27 -28.70 -15.45
C HIS A 105 -1.81 -29.92 -16.26
N GLU A 106 -2.71 -30.48 -17.09
CA GLU A 106 -2.43 -31.60 -17.98
C GLU A 106 -1.40 -31.22 -19.06
N GLN A 107 -1.60 -30.06 -19.73
CA GLN A 107 -0.72 -29.58 -20.80
C GLN A 107 0.71 -29.35 -20.34
N LEU A 108 0.90 -28.82 -19.12
CA LEU A 108 2.22 -28.56 -18.55
C LEU A 108 2.79 -29.77 -17.81
N SER A 109 2.09 -30.92 -17.83
CA SER A 109 2.48 -32.15 -17.13
C SER A 109 2.89 -31.90 -15.68
N MET A 110 2.11 -31.08 -14.98
CA MET A 110 2.41 -30.70 -13.60
C MET A 110 2.27 -31.90 -12.66
N PRO A 111 3.12 -32.00 -11.62
CA PRO A 111 3.00 -33.09 -10.65
C PRO A 111 1.66 -33.02 -9.91
N ALA A 112 1.10 -34.18 -9.55
CA ALA A 112 -0.17 -34.31 -8.86
C ALA A 112 -0.23 -33.57 -7.49
N SER A 113 0.94 -33.21 -6.94
CA SER A 113 1.06 -32.40 -5.73
C SER A 113 0.62 -30.94 -5.92
N VAL A 114 0.59 -30.43 -7.18
CA VAL A 114 0.15 -29.09 -7.53
C VAL A 114 -1.34 -29.13 -7.84
N SER A 115 -2.17 -28.63 -6.95
CA SER A 115 -3.62 -28.59 -7.20
C SER A 115 -4.01 -27.46 -8.17
N THR A 116 -5.09 -27.67 -8.92
CA THR A 116 -5.68 -26.62 -9.79
C THR A 116 -6.02 -25.33 -9.03
N LEU A 117 -6.45 -25.46 -7.77
CA LEU A 117 -6.70 -24.31 -6.89
C LEU A 117 -5.42 -23.52 -6.57
N GLN A 118 -4.30 -24.19 -6.48
CA GLN A 118 -3.02 -23.53 -6.22
C GLN A 118 -2.58 -22.72 -7.45
N ILE A 119 -2.78 -23.25 -8.65
CA ILE A 119 -2.54 -22.52 -9.90
C ILE A 119 -3.46 -21.30 -9.99
N LEU A 120 -4.77 -21.47 -9.72
CA LEU A 120 -5.73 -20.38 -9.78
C LEU A 120 -5.47 -19.26 -8.76
N ARG A 121 -4.84 -19.57 -7.62
CA ARG A 121 -4.45 -18.54 -6.63
C ARG A 121 -3.32 -17.63 -7.13
N GLY A 122 -2.40 -18.16 -7.94
CA GLY A 122 -1.33 -17.39 -8.57
C GLY A 122 -1.83 -16.55 -9.74
N LEU A 123 -2.98 -16.94 -10.32
CA LEU A 123 -3.51 -16.35 -11.54
C LEU A 123 -4.32 -15.08 -11.27
N SER A 124 -3.94 -14.00 -11.90
CA SER A 124 -4.67 -12.74 -11.94
C SER A 124 -5.10 -12.43 -13.37
N VAL A 125 -6.36 -12.08 -13.56
CA VAL A 125 -6.92 -11.70 -14.86
C VAL A 125 -7.55 -10.34 -14.71
N ALA A 126 -7.09 -9.37 -15.53
CA ALA A 126 -7.53 -7.98 -15.43
C ALA A 126 -7.59 -7.33 -16.81
N PRO A 127 -8.56 -6.43 -17.05
CA PRO A 127 -8.59 -5.62 -18.26
C PRO A 127 -7.43 -4.63 -18.26
N GLN A 128 -6.88 -4.34 -19.43
CA GLN A 128 -5.79 -3.41 -19.60
C GLN A 128 -6.29 -2.05 -20.10
N GLY A 129 -6.54 -1.16 -19.16
CA GLY A 129 -7.12 0.16 -19.45
C GLY A 129 -8.55 0.08 -19.97
N THR A 130 -8.91 0.95 -20.93
CA THR A 130 -10.21 1.00 -21.60
C THR A 130 -10.25 0.18 -22.92
N SER A 131 -9.19 -0.58 -23.18
CA SER A 131 -9.08 -1.42 -24.38
C SER A 131 -9.67 -2.81 -24.14
N ASN A 132 -10.06 -3.49 -25.23
CA ASN A 132 -10.52 -4.87 -25.19
C ASN A 132 -9.36 -5.87 -24.95
N LEU A 133 -8.24 -5.41 -24.37
CA LEU A 133 -7.12 -6.25 -24.00
C LEU A 133 -7.29 -6.77 -22.58
N VAL A 134 -7.13 -8.05 -22.40
CA VAL A 134 -7.13 -8.71 -21.10
C VAL A 134 -5.72 -9.24 -20.81
N ALA A 135 -5.16 -8.85 -19.67
CA ALA A 135 -3.90 -9.35 -19.18
C ALA A 135 -4.14 -10.57 -18.27
N ILE A 136 -3.54 -11.69 -18.60
CA ILE A 136 -3.53 -12.94 -17.84
C ILE A 136 -2.15 -13.06 -17.22
N THR A 137 -2.05 -12.80 -15.92
CA THR A 137 -0.78 -12.76 -15.19
C THR A 137 -0.72 -13.90 -14.20
N ASP A 138 0.36 -14.68 -14.23
CA ASP A 138 0.64 -15.67 -13.21
C ASP A 138 1.81 -15.24 -12.35
N ARG A 139 1.73 -15.57 -11.06
CA ARG A 139 2.74 -15.29 -10.04
C ARG A 139 3.28 -16.57 -9.44
N ASP A 140 4.54 -16.86 -9.74
CA ASP A 140 5.22 -18.07 -9.26
C ASP A 140 6.66 -17.77 -8.78
N ARG A 141 7.24 -18.72 -8.05
CA ARG A 141 8.65 -18.68 -7.63
C ARG A 141 9.60 -18.89 -8.79
N SER A 142 9.18 -19.65 -9.78
CA SER A 142 9.93 -19.91 -11.00
C SER A 142 9.49 -18.96 -12.12
N PRO A 143 10.38 -18.10 -12.66
CA PRO A 143 10.04 -17.19 -13.75
C PRO A 143 9.63 -17.94 -15.03
N VAL A 144 10.19 -19.10 -15.26
CA VAL A 144 9.85 -19.95 -16.42
C VAL A 144 8.45 -20.53 -16.27
N LEU A 145 8.11 -20.99 -15.06
CA LEU A 145 6.80 -21.57 -14.78
C LEU A 145 5.70 -20.51 -14.82
N ALA A 146 5.94 -19.32 -14.27
CA ALA A 146 5.02 -18.20 -14.36
C ALA A 146 4.67 -17.87 -15.83
N ALA A 147 5.68 -17.75 -16.70
CA ALA A 147 5.45 -17.49 -18.12
C ALA A 147 4.74 -18.66 -18.82
N ALA A 148 5.08 -19.90 -18.48
CA ALA A 148 4.45 -21.09 -19.04
C ALA A 148 2.96 -21.17 -18.66
N ILE A 149 2.63 -20.95 -17.40
CA ILE A 149 1.25 -20.96 -16.90
C ILE A 149 0.44 -19.85 -17.56
N ALA A 150 0.92 -18.58 -17.54
CA ALA A 150 0.21 -17.46 -18.16
C ALA A 150 -0.07 -17.72 -19.65
N ASN A 151 0.92 -18.24 -20.39
CA ASN A 151 0.76 -18.59 -21.80
C ASN A 151 -0.20 -19.76 -22.02
N ALA A 152 -0.15 -20.78 -21.17
CA ALA A 152 -1.06 -21.92 -21.26
C ALA A 152 -2.51 -21.50 -21.01
N PHE A 153 -2.75 -20.69 -19.98
CA PHE A 153 -4.08 -20.13 -19.71
C PHE A 153 -4.60 -19.28 -20.87
N ALA A 154 -3.78 -18.39 -21.42
CA ALA A 154 -4.16 -17.57 -22.56
C ALA A 154 -4.54 -18.43 -23.78
N ARG A 155 -3.75 -19.45 -24.12
CA ARG A 155 -4.05 -20.37 -25.21
C ARG A 155 -5.30 -21.19 -24.97
N GLN A 156 -5.45 -21.76 -23.76
CA GLN A 156 -6.62 -22.57 -23.44
C GLN A 156 -7.91 -21.75 -23.42
N TYR A 157 -7.84 -20.51 -22.98
CA TYR A 157 -8.95 -19.58 -23.05
C TYR A 157 -9.37 -19.29 -24.50
N VAL A 158 -8.43 -18.98 -25.39
CA VAL A 158 -8.69 -18.77 -26.82
C VAL A 158 -9.33 -20.01 -27.46
N ILE A 159 -8.81 -21.21 -27.13
CA ILE A 159 -9.38 -22.48 -27.61
C ILE A 159 -10.82 -22.66 -27.09
N LEU A 160 -11.06 -22.40 -25.82
CA LEU A 160 -12.39 -22.53 -25.22
C LEU A 160 -13.39 -21.62 -25.92
N ARG A 161 -13.05 -20.34 -26.08
CA ARG A 161 -13.90 -19.34 -26.78
C ARG A 161 -14.24 -19.76 -28.21
N ARG A 162 -13.25 -20.26 -28.94
CA ARG A 162 -13.45 -20.78 -30.29
C ARG A 162 -14.38 -21.99 -30.30
N GLN A 163 -14.21 -22.91 -29.37
CA GLN A 163 -15.06 -24.10 -29.25
C GLN A 163 -16.50 -23.74 -28.93
N GLU A 164 -16.71 -22.80 -27.98
CA GLU A 164 -18.06 -22.33 -27.60
C GLU A 164 -18.76 -21.62 -28.79
N ALA A 165 -18.07 -20.70 -29.46
CA ALA A 165 -18.61 -20.01 -30.63
C ALA A 165 -18.98 -21.00 -31.75
N GLN A 166 -18.14 -21.99 -32.03
CA GLN A 166 -18.41 -23.02 -33.04
C GLN A 166 -19.54 -23.98 -32.63
N ALA A 167 -19.69 -24.26 -31.31
CA ALA A 167 -20.72 -25.19 -30.81
C ALA A 167 -22.12 -24.72 -31.13
N ALA A 168 -22.41 -23.40 -31.05
CA ALA A 168 -23.70 -22.83 -31.40
C ALA A 168 -24.08 -23.10 -32.86
N TYR A 169 -23.12 -22.88 -33.77
CA TYR A 169 -23.32 -23.15 -35.21
C TYR A 169 -23.49 -24.64 -35.54
N ARG A 170 -22.70 -25.52 -34.85
CA ARG A 170 -22.84 -26.98 -35.00
C ARG A 170 -24.23 -27.45 -34.56
N THR A 171 -24.73 -26.92 -33.42
CA THR A 171 -26.08 -27.26 -32.94
C THR A 171 -27.15 -26.83 -33.91
N ALA A 172 -27.05 -25.60 -34.48
CA ALA A 172 -27.99 -25.10 -35.47
C ALA A 172 -27.92 -25.94 -36.77
N ALA A 173 -26.73 -26.32 -37.26
CA ALA A 173 -26.54 -27.17 -38.42
C ALA A 173 -27.16 -28.58 -38.19
N GLN A 174 -26.93 -29.19 -37.04
CA GLN A 174 -27.55 -30.48 -36.68
C GLN A 174 -29.10 -30.40 -36.66
N GLN A 175 -29.67 -29.29 -36.16
CA GLN A 175 -31.13 -29.10 -36.21
C GLN A 175 -31.62 -29.00 -37.63
N ALA A 176 -30.94 -28.28 -38.54
CA ALA A 176 -31.26 -28.18 -39.93
C ALA A 176 -31.16 -29.56 -40.65
N GLU A 177 -30.13 -30.34 -40.37
CA GLU A 177 -29.97 -31.71 -40.87
C GLU A 177 -31.12 -32.64 -40.41
N LEU A 178 -31.50 -32.56 -39.13
CA LEU A 178 -32.66 -33.31 -38.63
C LEU A 178 -33.98 -32.95 -39.30
N GLN A 179 -34.18 -31.65 -39.60
CA GLN A 179 -35.33 -31.22 -40.37
C GLN A 179 -35.27 -31.79 -41.80
N LEU A 180 -34.10 -31.74 -42.44
CA LEU A 180 -33.91 -32.29 -43.77
C LEU A 180 -34.16 -33.80 -43.84
N ALA A 181 -33.75 -34.53 -42.79
CA ALA A 181 -33.99 -35.99 -42.69
C ALA A 181 -35.45 -36.37 -42.53
N ARG A 182 -36.29 -35.46 -41.99
CA ARG A 182 -37.75 -35.68 -41.80
C ARG A 182 -38.57 -35.42 -43.07
N VAL A 183 -38.02 -34.74 -44.08
CA VAL A 183 -38.71 -34.45 -45.32
C VAL A 183 -38.89 -35.71 -46.15
N GLY A 184 -40.14 -35.97 -46.56
CA GLY A 184 -40.53 -37.12 -47.37
C GLY A 184 -39.79 -37.19 -48.73
N ARG A 185 -39.76 -38.37 -49.30
CA ARG A 185 -39.07 -38.58 -50.61
C ARG A 185 -39.63 -37.74 -51.74
N GLU A 186 -40.92 -37.45 -51.71
CA GLU A 186 -41.62 -36.66 -52.75
C GLU A 186 -41.32 -35.16 -52.67
N GLU A 187 -40.98 -34.65 -51.49
CA GLU A 187 -40.68 -33.21 -51.28
C GLU A 187 -39.20 -32.86 -51.39
N ARG A 188 -38.30 -33.84 -51.63
CA ARG A 188 -36.85 -33.63 -51.63
C ARG A 188 -36.32 -32.68 -52.68
N GLN A 189 -37.13 -32.37 -53.72
CA GLN A 189 -36.78 -31.42 -54.76
C GLN A 189 -37.54 -30.09 -54.60
N GLY A 190 -38.33 -29.92 -53.58
CA GLY A 190 -39.09 -28.70 -53.31
C GLY A 190 -38.18 -27.51 -52.96
N ALA A 191 -38.67 -26.32 -53.26
CA ALA A 191 -37.97 -25.07 -52.98
C ALA A 191 -37.59 -24.93 -51.51
N HIS A 192 -38.40 -25.47 -50.59
CA HIS A 192 -38.11 -25.49 -49.15
C HIS A 192 -36.86 -26.29 -48.78
N VAL A 193 -36.68 -27.47 -49.44
CA VAL A 193 -35.49 -28.32 -49.21
C VAL A 193 -34.24 -27.68 -49.76
N LEU A 194 -34.31 -26.99 -50.89
CA LEU A 194 -33.20 -26.23 -51.43
C LEU A 194 -32.81 -25.07 -50.50
N ALA A 195 -33.78 -24.34 -49.96
CA ALA A 195 -33.54 -23.26 -49.01
C ALA A 195 -32.90 -23.78 -47.73
N LEU A 196 -33.36 -24.93 -47.18
CA LEU A 196 -32.79 -25.57 -45.98
C LEU A 196 -31.37 -26.06 -46.23
N ARG A 197 -31.03 -26.60 -47.40
CA ARG A 197 -29.66 -26.96 -47.75
C ARG A 197 -28.75 -25.75 -47.87
N GLN A 198 -29.23 -24.66 -48.46
CA GLN A 198 -28.50 -23.39 -48.52
C GLN A 198 -28.21 -22.84 -47.10
N GLN A 199 -29.22 -22.88 -46.23
CA GLN A 199 -29.09 -22.47 -44.85
C GLN A 199 -28.03 -23.33 -44.08
N LEU A 200 -28.06 -24.67 -44.29
CA LEU A 200 -27.09 -25.58 -43.72
C LEU A 200 -25.68 -25.24 -44.17
N GLN A 201 -25.47 -25.03 -45.47
CA GLN A 201 -24.18 -24.62 -46.02
C GLN A 201 -23.71 -23.28 -45.42
N GLN A 202 -24.62 -22.31 -45.29
CA GLN A 202 -24.29 -21.02 -44.64
C GLN A 202 -23.86 -21.20 -43.19
N LEU A 203 -24.54 -22.03 -42.38
CA LEU A 203 -24.21 -22.34 -40.99
C LEU A 203 -22.85 -23.05 -40.87
N GLU A 204 -22.55 -24.00 -41.77
CA GLU A 204 -21.26 -24.68 -41.79
C GLU A 204 -20.11 -23.72 -42.09
N ILE A 205 -20.27 -22.85 -43.12
CA ILE A 205 -19.27 -21.84 -43.46
C ILE A 205 -19.11 -20.84 -42.34
N ALA A 206 -20.21 -20.33 -41.79
CA ALA A 206 -20.19 -19.39 -40.66
C ALA A 206 -19.49 -20.00 -39.43
N GLY A 207 -19.80 -21.26 -39.10
CA GLY A 207 -19.16 -21.98 -38.01
C GLY A 207 -17.67 -22.20 -38.23
N ALA A 208 -17.23 -22.47 -39.46
CA ALA A 208 -15.82 -22.65 -39.80
C ALA A 208 -15.01 -21.34 -39.67
N LEU A 209 -15.66 -20.19 -39.98
CA LEU A 209 -15.04 -18.87 -39.85
C LEU A 209 -15.04 -18.31 -38.42
N GLN A 210 -15.74 -18.97 -37.50
CA GLN A 210 -15.81 -18.51 -36.11
C GLN A 210 -14.49 -18.67 -35.38
N THR A 211 -13.94 -17.55 -34.94
CA THR A 211 -12.68 -17.50 -34.18
C THR A 211 -12.90 -17.43 -32.65
N GLY A 212 -14.16 -17.18 -32.22
CA GLY A 212 -14.53 -16.99 -30.81
C GLY A 212 -14.18 -15.62 -30.29
N GLY A 213 -13.78 -14.69 -31.16
CA GLY A 213 -13.51 -13.29 -30.77
C GLY A 213 -12.35 -13.12 -29.77
N ALA A 214 -11.50 -14.13 -29.59
CA ALA A 214 -10.35 -14.04 -28.71
C ALA A 214 -9.06 -14.37 -29.46
N GLN A 215 -8.03 -13.54 -29.30
CA GLN A 215 -6.72 -13.74 -29.94
C GLN A 215 -5.57 -13.45 -28.95
N LEU A 216 -4.62 -14.35 -28.84
CA LEU A 216 -3.37 -14.10 -28.12
C LEU A 216 -2.50 -13.13 -28.94
N VAL A 217 -2.29 -11.92 -28.41
CA VAL A 217 -1.57 -10.84 -29.11
C VAL A 217 -0.13 -10.75 -28.61
N ASP A 218 0.04 -10.87 -27.31
CA ASP A 218 1.35 -10.71 -26.66
C ASP A 218 1.57 -11.89 -25.69
N PRO A 219 2.40 -12.87 -26.06
CA PRO A 219 2.70 -13.97 -25.15
C PRO A 219 3.59 -13.52 -23.99
N ALA A 220 3.37 -14.11 -22.83
CA ALA A 220 4.18 -13.85 -21.65
C ALA A 220 5.65 -14.24 -21.89
N THR A 221 6.56 -13.33 -21.63
CA THR A 221 7.99 -13.55 -21.62
C THR A 221 8.47 -13.94 -20.24
N VAL A 222 9.60 -14.64 -20.15
CA VAL A 222 10.20 -15.04 -18.87
C VAL A 222 10.75 -13.78 -18.17
N PRO A 223 10.22 -13.39 -16.99
CA PRO A 223 10.68 -12.20 -16.29
C PRO A 223 12.08 -12.38 -15.74
N THR A 224 12.93 -11.37 -15.92
CA THR A 224 14.32 -11.36 -15.44
C THR A 224 14.45 -10.79 -14.02
N THR A 225 13.46 -10.02 -13.58
CA THR A 225 13.43 -9.37 -12.26
C THR A 225 12.24 -9.84 -11.44
N PRO A 226 12.41 -10.07 -10.14
CA PRO A 226 11.30 -10.44 -9.26
C PRO A 226 10.33 -9.25 -9.10
N ALA A 227 9.03 -9.53 -9.14
CA ALA A 227 7.97 -8.56 -8.89
C ALA A 227 7.81 -8.26 -7.39
N SER A 228 8.10 -9.25 -6.54
CA SER A 228 8.07 -9.17 -5.08
C SER A 228 9.19 -10.06 -4.49
N PRO A 229 9.78 -9.68 -3.35
CA PRO A 229 9.59 -8.45 -2.58
C PRO A 229 10.26 -7.23 -3.23
N ARG A 230 9.88 -6.02 -2.79
CA ARG A 230 10.51 -4.77 -3.20
C ARG A 230 11.28 -4.16 -2.03
N PRO A 231 12.50 -4.63 -1.71
CA PRO A 231 13.22 -4.25 -0.51
C PRO A 231 13.52 -2.74 -0.44
N LYS A 232 13.74 -2.08 -1.58
CA LYS A 232 13.93 -0.62 -1.62
C LYS A 232 12.69 0.15 -1.17
N PHE A 233 11.50 -0.30 -1.57
CA PHE A 233 10.23 0.31 -1.14
C PHE A 233 9.96 0.03 0.34
N ALA A 234 10.21 -1.20 0.81
CA ALA A 234 10.09 -1.55 2.22
C ALA A 234 11.03 -0.70 3.10
N ALA A 235 12.27 -0.48 2.66
CA ALA A 235 13.22 0.39 3.35
C ALA A 235 12.73 1.85 3.41
N ALA A 236 12.16 2.38 2.33
CA ALA A 236 11.60 3.74 2.31
C ALA A 236 10.43 3.90 3.29
N VAL A 237 9.52 2.93 3.33
CA VAL A 237 8.40 2.90 4.30
C VAL A 237 8.94 2.77 5.73
N GLY A 238 9.93 1.90 5.95
CA GLY A 238 10.60 1.74 7.24
C GLY A 238 11.31 3.02 7.70
N ALA A 239 12.00 3.72 6.79
CA ALA A 239 12.63 5.00 7.07
C ALA A 239 11.59 6.06 7.50
N PHE A 240 10.49 6.16 6.78
CA PHE A 240 9.42 7.10 7.11
C PHE A 240 8.79 6.81 8.49
N ALA A 241 8.49 5.54 8.78
CA ALA A 241 8.00 5.13 10.09
C ALA A 241 9.01 5.45 11.20
N GLY A 242 10.31 5.19 10.95
CA GLY A 242 11.38 5.51 11.88
C GLY A 242 11.58 7.00 12.12
N LEU A 243 11.39 7.84 11.10
CA LEU A 243 11.38 9.31 11.26
C LEU A 243 10.25 9.76 12.19
N LEU A 244 9.05 9.22 12.04
CA LEU A 244 7.92 9.54 12.92
C LEU A 244 8.18 9.10 14.36
N ILE A 245 8.63 7.86 14.56
CA ILE A 245 8.94 7.32 15.88
C ILE A 245 10.09 8.11 16.52
N GLY A 246 11.16 8.39 15.77
CA GLY A 246 12.31 9.16 16.23
C GLY A 246 11.92 10.60 16.60
N ALA A 247 11.05 11.24 15.83
CA ALA A 247 10.54 12.57 16.14
C ALA A 247 9.71 12.58 17.45
N LEU A 248 8.83 11.60 17.63
CA LEU A 248 8.06 11.45 18.86
C LEU A 248 8.97 11.23 20.08
N LEU A 249 9.96 10.37 19.96
CA LEU A 249 10.94 10.13 21.01
C LEU A 249 11.78 11.39 21.33
N ALA A 250 12.20 12.14 20.30
CA ALA A 250 12.96 13.38 20.48
C ALA A 250 12.13 14.45 21.20
N ILE A 251 10.84 14.55 20.91
CA ILE A 251 9.90 15.47 21.58
C ILE A 251 9.69 15.02 23.03
N ALA A 252 9.48 13.72 23.27
CA ALA A 252 9.25 13.17 24.60
C ALA A 252 10.47 13.37 25.52
N THR A 253 11.68 13.07 25.03
CA THR A 253 12.94 13.29 25.78
C THR A 253 13.23 14.77 26.03
N GLY A 254 12.92 15.63 25.05
CA GLY A 254 13.01 17.08 25.20
C GLY A 254 12.07 17.64 26.28
N ALA A 255 10.84 17.11 26.35
CA ALA A 255 9.86 17.48 27.37
C ALA A 255 10.26 17.01 28.78
N ALA A 256 10.77 15.78 28.92
CA ALA A 256 11.25 15.23 30.18
C ALA A 256 12.42 16.07 30.75
N GLY A 257 13.43 16.37 29.92
CA GLY A 257 14.56 17.21 30.34
C GLY A 257 14.20 18.69 30.63
N ALA A 258 13.08 19.18 30.16
CA ALA A 258 12.55 20.49 30.54
C ALA A 258 11.82 20.44 31.91
N ALA A 259 11.16 19.35 32.22
CA ALA A 259 10.52 19.12 33.52
C ALA A 259 11.58 19.01 34.63
N ASP A 260 12.64 18.21 34.43
CA ASP A 260 13.72 18.06 35.39
C ASP A 260 14.42 19.41 35.73
N ARG A 261 14.64 20.25 34.73
CA ARG A 261 15.20 21.61 34.93
C ARG A 261 14.30 22.52 35.72
N ARG A 262 12.98 22.43 35.56
CA ARG A 262 11.99 23.21 36.31
C ARG A 262 11.98 22.77 37.78
N TRP A 263 12.03 21.46 38.04
CA TRP A 263 12.14 20.92 39.40
C TRP A 263 13.44 21.32 40.07
N ALA A 264 14.58 21.24 39.39
CA ALA A 264 15.87 21.69 39.93
C ALA A 264 15.89 23.20 40.21
N ALA A 265 15.31 24.03 39.37
CA ALA A 265 15.19 25.47 39.58
C ALA A 265 14.25 25.80 40.74
N ALA A 266 13.15 25.10 40.90
CA ALA A 266 12.24 25.26 42.04
C ALA A 266 12.88 24.86 43.35
N ALA A 267 13.65 23.75 43.40
CA ALA A 267 14.40 23.29 44.54
C ALA A 267 15.52 24.29 44.94
N ALA A 268 16.24 24.87 43.99
CA ALA A 268 17.25 25.88 44.22
C ALA A 268 16.66 27.20 44.74
N GLY A 269 15.46 27.57 44.29
CA GLY A 269 14.73 28.78 44.77
C GLY A 269 14.27 28.70 46.19
N THR A 270 13.90 27.52 46.71
CA THR A 270 13.47 27.31 48.09
C THR A 270 14.66 27.39 49.07
N HIS A 271 15.87 27.02 48.69
CA HIS A 271 17.05 27.20 49.53
C HIS A 271 17.51 28.66 49.63
N SER A 272 17.30 29.47 48.58
CA SER A 272 17.65 30.91 48.61
C SER A 272 16.72 31.74 49.49
N THR A 273 15.45 31.39 49.59
CA THR A 273 14.50 32.12 50.47
C THR A 273 14.69 31.78 51.93
N ASN A 274 15.02 30.57 52.30
CA ASN A 274 15.31 30.19 53.68
C ASN A 274 16.62 30.81 54.21
N GLY A 275 17.68 30.89 53.40
CA GLY A 275 18.93 31.52 53.79
C GLY A 275 18.81 33.04 54.02
N ARG A 276 17.91 33.71 53.27
CA ARG A 276 17.66 35.15 53.44
C ARG A 276 16.79 35.44 54.64
N ALA A 277 15.89 34.57 55.02
CA ALA A 277 15.08 34.69 56.24
C ALA A 277 15.93 34.47 57.49
N GLU A 278 16.88 33.55 57.49
CA GLU A 278 17.75 33.23 58.59
C GLU A 278 18.82 34.33 58.85
N VAL A 279 19.36 34.95 57.80
CA VAL A 279 20.27 36.11 57.91
C VAL A 279 19.51 37.35 58.37
N ALA A 280 18.25 37.56 57.97
CA ALA A 280 17.41 38.68 58.48
C ALA A 280 17.03 38.49 59.96
N ALA A 281 16.74 37.25 60.39
CA ALA A 281 16.44 36.94 61.79
C ALA A 281 17.68 37.10 62.70
N SER A 282 18.88 36.73 62.25
CA SER A 282 20.15 36.89 62.99
C SER A 282 20.58 38.37 63.11
N SER A 283 20.28 39.23 62.10
CA SER A 283 20.59 40.63 62.14
C SER A 283 19.64 41.44 63.08
N VAL A 284 18.42 41.01 63.25
CA VAL A 284 17.48 41.60 64.22
C VAL A 284 17.82 41.20 65.67
N ALA A 285 18.23 39.96 65.89
CA ALA A 285 18.70 39.49 67.19
C ALA A 285 20.02 40.14 67.63
N ALA A 286 20.90 40.49 66.69
CA ALA A 286 22.16 41.19 66.98
C ALA A 286 21.95 42.69 67.32
N ALA A 287 20.86 43.30 66.82
CA ALA A 287 20.51 44.71 67.13
C ALA A 287 19.88 44.88 68.49
N GLU A 288 19.28 43.88 69.09
CA GLU A 288 18.59 43.96 70.37
C GLU A 288 19.55 43.70 71.58
N VAL A 289 20.75 43.16 71.33
CA VAL A 289 21.76 42.91 72.38
C VAL A 289 22.75 44.10 72.57
N LEU A 290 22.78 45.09 71.68
CA LEU A 290 23.72 46.22 71.68
C LEU A 290 23.11 47.55 72.16
N GLY A 291 21.97 47.53 72.86
CA GLY A 291 21.22 48.72 73.24
C GLY A 291 21.32 49.20 74.67
N ASP A 292 22.30 48.73 75.50
CA ASP A 292 22.40 49.26 76.86
C ASP A 292 23.82 49.21 77.45
N GLU A 293 24.71 50.15 77.02
CA GLU A 293 25.86 50.57 77.88
C GLU A 293 26.31 51.99 77.47
N ARG A 294 26.19 52.90 78.43
CA ARG A 294 26.65 54.32 78.41
C ARG A 294 28.19 54.38 78.53
N PRO A 295 28.81 55.48 78.01
CA PRO A 295 30.24 55.64 77.99
C PRO A 295 30.90 56.06 79.31
N GLN A 296 31.95 55.50 79.76
CA GLN A 296 32.86 56.05 80.75
C GLN A 296 34.21 56.47 80.12
N HIS A 297 34.50 57.73 80.44
CA HIS A 297 35.60 58.56 80.14
C HIS A 297 36.95 58.04 80.71
N PHE A 298 38.02 57.99 79.90
CA PHE A 298 39.40 58.07 80.36
C PHE A 298 40.37 58.64 79.27
N PRO A 299 41.42 59.41 79.71
CA PRO A 299 42.16 60.33 78.85
C PRO A 299 43.40 59.69 78.20
N PRO A 300 44.20 60.51 77.42
CA PRO A 300 45.15 59.98 76.46
C PRO A 300 46.57 59.75 77.02
N SER A 301 47.30 58.76 76.61
CA SER A 301 48.74 58.64 76.78
C SER A 301 49.45 58.39 75.48
N ARG A 302 50.41 59.13 75.29
CA ARG A 302 51.49 59.56 74.39
C ARG A 302 52.48 58.46 74.09
N ALA A 303 53.11 58.68 72.95
CA ALA A 303 54.47 58.20 72.55
C ALA A 303 54.48 56.86 71.77
N ALA A 304 55.20 56.65 70.79
CA ALA A 304 56.28 57.22 70.01
C ALA A 304 56.43 56.25 68.78
N ALA A 305 56.51 56.73 67.61
CA ALA A 305 57.74 56.97 66.90
C ALA A 305 58.47 55.72 66.36
N ALA A 306 58.85 55.82 65.16
CA ALA A 306 59.92 55.14 64.40
C ALA A 306 59.57 53.78 63.79
N GLU A 307 59.88 53.44 62.63
CA GLU A 307 60.79 53.83 61.55
C GLU A 307 60.62 52.87 60.40
N ARG A 308 60.60 53.45 59.18
CA ARG A 308 61.37 53.04 57.98
C ARG A 308 61.28 51.64 57.42
N GLU A 309 60.84 51.70 56.18
CA GLU A 309 61.36 51.20 54.92
C GLU A 309 62.59 50.30 54.86
N PRO A 310 62.87 49.52 53.80
CA PRO A 310 62.52 49.83 52.39
C PRO A 310 61.65 48.72 51.75
#